data_8247f71d675b395df0823e8d99c7251f
#
_entry.id   8247f71d675b395df0823e8d99c7251f
#
_cell.length_a   1.000
_cell.length_b   1.000
_cell.length_c   1.000
_cell.angle_alpha   90.00
_cell.angle_beta   90.00
_cell.angle_gamma   90.00
#
_symmetry.space_group_name_H-M   'P 1'
#
loop_
_entity.id
_entity.type
_entity.pdbx_description
1 polymer ?
#
loop_
_entity_poly.entity_id
_entity_poly.type
_entity_poly.pdbx_seq_one_letter_code
_entity_poly.pdbx_strand_id
1 'polypeptide(L)'
;MQYYDAIIIRFEGNDDIMHTIIVDGGELRSLKYCYTDRLKKELESIFSEGDSIDLWVVSHIDNDHIGGLYHFINDKNFFETYCGQLKDVWMNYGGKEDYDVQRTGIIGYRDGKKLRDLLKEKHVSVKEGILAGHITTISNATITVIAPDESSMKRYLEWWNNKEFKDVVQTADGLIKGGEWDYDKKFKDFDLNQYDEDHEVKNNSSIAFVMSYNDHQLLFAADSCSTILRSGLKDFIKDGKVNFDLVHIPHHGSCRNTSKTFLTNIDCSQYIITGNGANKYQLPDKKTIARLISANPTGCELHFTQMTPKLNEIFANDDSGNLKVIGDANFKFE
;
A
#
# COMPACT_ATOMS: atom_id res chain seq x y z
N MET A 1 9.41 9.19 13.69
CA MET A 1 9.68 8.15 12.69
C MET A 1 8.36 7.77 12.08
N GLN A 2 8.30 7.67 10.77
CA GLN A 2 7.05 7.74 10.01
C GLN A 2 6.97 6.54 9.09
N TYR A 3 5.77 6.20 8.63
CA TYR A 3 5.51 5.10 7.70
C TYR A 3 6.21 5.33 6.36
N TYR A 4 6.68 4.23 5.76
CA TYR A 4 7.32 4.27 4.46
C TYR A 4 6.63 3.26 3.54
N ASP A 5 5.47 3.62 2.98
CA ASP A 5 4.85 2.85 1.92
C ASP A 5 5.38 3.32 0.57
N ALA A 6 6.56 2.85 0.24
CA ALA A 6 7.13 2.97 -1.09
C ALA A 6 7.76 1.63 -1.45
N ILE A 7 7.18 0.95 -2.42
CA ILE A 7 7.66 -0.34 -2.90
C ILE A 7 8.14 -0.13 -4.33
N ILE A 8 9.39 -0.50 -4.61
CA ILE A 8 9.97 -0.47 -5.95
C ILE A 8 10.12 -1.91 -6.43
N ILE A 9 9.52 -2.20 -7.56
CA ILE A 9 9.57 -3.51 -8.21
C ILE A 9 10.35 -3.33 -9.52
N ARG A 10 11.46 -4.05 -9.67
CA ARG A 10 12.25 -4.05 -10.90
C ARG A 10 12.34 -5.46 -11.45
N PHE A 11 12.16 -5.61 -12.74
CA PHE A 11 12.23 -6.90 -13.42
C PHE A 11 12.71 -6.72 -14.86
N GLU A 12 13.39 -7.73 -15.38
CA GLU A 12 13.82 -7.76 -16.76
C GLU A 12 12.68 -8.26 -17.67
N GLY A 13 12.40 -7.51 -18.70
CA GLY A 13 11.36 -7.88 -19.67
C GLY A 13 11.85 -8.85 -20.74
N ASN A 14 10.92 -9.41 -21.50
CA ASN A 14 11.25 -10.21 -22.71
C ASN A 14 11.90 -9.40 -23.85
N ASP A 15 11.97 -8.10 -23.68
CA ASP A 15 12.59 -7.12 -24.55
C ASP A 15 14.02 -6.75 -24.14
N ASP A 16 14.56 -7.49 -23.16
CA ASP A 16 15.89 -7.26 -22.56
C ASP A 16 16.01 -5.85 -21.91
N ILE A 17 14.87 -5.26 -21.51
CA ILE A 17 14.80 -3.95 -20.84
C ILE A 17 14.42 -4.14 -19.36
N MET A 18 15.04 -3.33 -18.51
CA MET A 18 14.65 -3.26 -17.10
C MET A 18 13.37 -2.41 -16.95
N HIS A 19 12.33 -3.03 -16.44
CA HIS A 19 11.05 -2.40 -16.14
C HIS A 19 10.94 -2.06 -14.67
N THR A 20 10.29 -0.92 -14.37
CA THR A 20 10.12 -0.47 -12.98
C THR A 20 8.66 -0.10 -12.71
N ILE A 21 8.13 -0.68 -11.63
CA ILE A 21 6.84 -0.29 -11.06
C ILE A 21 7.10 0.27 -9.66
N ILE A 22 6.46 1.39 -9.34
CA ILE A 22 6.48 1.96 -7.99
C ILE A 22 5.07 1.89 -7.42
N VAL A 23 4.94 1.41 -6.19
CA VAL A 23 3.68 1.42 -5.44
C VAL A 23 3.84 2.38 -4.28
N ASP A 24 3.02 3.43 -4.30
CA ASP A 24 3.02 4.53 -3.32
C ASP A 24 4.35 5.31 -3.26
N GLY A 25 4.58 6.07 -2.21
CA GLY A 25 5.76 6.93 -2.13
C GLY A 25 6.07 7.43 -0.71
N GLY A 26 5.43 6.86 0.30
CA GLY A 26 5.65 7.25 1.68
C GLY A 26 5.01 8.57 2.07
N GLU A 27 5.38 9.07 3.24
CA GLU A 27 4.68 10.17 3.89
C GLU A 27 4.99 11.54 3.30
N LEU A 28 3.94 12.26 2.93
CA LEU A 28 3.98 13.60 2.35
C LEU A 28 4.69 14.63 3.23
N ARG A 29 4.53 14.55 4.56
CA ARG A 29 5.12 15.52 5.50
C ARG A 29 6.57 15.24 5.86
N SER A 30 7.11 14.14 5.35
CA SER A 30 8.47 13.68 5.65
C SER A 30 9.40 13.82 4.45
N LEU A 31 9.44 15.01 3.83
CA LEU A 31 10.26 15.29 2.65
C LEU A 31 11.69 14.76 2.78
N LYS A 32 12.36 15.06 3.90
CA LYS A 32 13.75 14.65 4.08
C LYS A 32 13.91 13.14 4.16
N TYR A 33 13.19 12.49 5.06
CA TYR A 33 13.43 11.08 5.39
C TYR A 33 12.79 10.09 4.40
N CYS A 34 11.62 10.41 3.86
CA CYS A 34 10.96 9.53 2.92
C CYS A 34 11.43 9.77 1.49
N TYR A 35 11.43 11.03 1.06
CA TYR A 35 11.78 11.37 -0.31
C TYR A 35 13.28 11.60 -0.49
N THR A 36 13.87 12.67 0.10
CA THR A 36 15.24 13.10 -0.23
C THR A 36 16.30 12.06 0.13
N ASP A 37 16.19 11.44 1.31
CA ASP A 37 17.23 10.53 1.81
C ASP A 37 17.11 9.11 1.28
N ARG A 38 15.95 8.75 0.69
CA ARG A 38 15.65 7.38 0.22
C ARG A 38 15.11 7.36 -1.20
N LEU A 39 13.80 7.62 -1.40
CA LEU A 39 13.15 7.41 -2.68
C LEU A 39 13.83 8.19 -3.82
N LYS A 40 14.22 9.45 -3.60
CA LYS A 40 14.92 10.23 -4.63
C LYS A 40 16.23 9.58 -5.06
N LYS A 41 16.98 8.98 -4.14
CA LYS A 41 18.25 8.29 -4.47
C LYS A 41 18.01 7.04 -5.33
N GLU A 42 16.95 6.30 -5.03
CA GLU A 42 16.55 5.16 -5.86
C GLU A 42 16.13 5.63 -7.25
N LEU A 43 15.35 6.71 -7.35
CA LEU A 43 14.97 7.31 -8.62
C LEU A 43 16.20 7.83 -9.39
N GLU A 44 17.15 8.47 -8.72
CA GLU A 44 18.42 8.90 -9.32
C GLU A 44 19.22 7.72 -9.90
N SER A 45 19.27 6.60 -9.17
CA SER A 45 19.92 5.38 -9.65
C SER A 45 19.23 4.85 -10.93
N ILE A 46 17.90 4.65 -10.85
CA ILE A 46 17.09 4.15 -11.97
C ILE A 46 17.28 5.03 -13.22
N PHE A 47 17.12 6.33 -13.06
CA PHE A 47 17.20 7.26 -14.20
C PHE A 47 18.62 7.41 -14.74
N SER A 48 19.65 7.29 -13.89
CA SER A 48 21.05 7.34 -14.35
C SER A 48 21.46 6.11 -15.15
N GLU A 49 20.80 4.99 -14.95
CA GLU A 49 20.94 3.76 -15.76
C GLU A 49 20.23 3.89 -17.12
N GLY A 50 19.45 4.94 -17.34
CA GLY A 50 18.64 5.16 -18.52
C GLY A 50 17.26 4.52 -18.45
N ASP A 51 16.93 3.90 -17.33
CA ASP A 51 15.66 3.22 -17.10
C ASP A 51 14.50 4.21 -16.88
N SER A 52 13.29 3.72 -17.02
CA SER A 52 12.05 4.46 -16.84
C SER A 52 11.20 3.87 -15.73
N ILE A 53 10.32 4.68 -15.15
CA ILE A 53 9.20 4.21 -14.34
C ILE A 53 8.05 3.90 -15.31
N ASP A 54 7.77 2.62 -15.55
CA ASP A 54 6.69 2.20 -16.44
C ASP A 54 5.33 2.49 -15.83
N LEU A 55 5.21 2.31 -14.51
CA LEU A 55 3.97 2.54 -13.78
C LEU A 55 4.25 3.02 -12.35
N TRP A 56 3.61 4.11 -11.96
CA TRP A 56 3.53 4.52 -10.56
C TRP A 56 2.10 4.37 -10.06
N VAL A 57 1.87 3.41 -9.16
CA VAL A 57 0.56 3.19 -8.54
C VAL A 57 0.47 4.03 -7.28
N VAL A 58 -0.43 5.00 -7.24
CA VAL A 58 -0.90 5.64 -6.02
C VAL A 58 -2.11 4.85 -5.55
N SER A 59 -1.90 4.01 -4.55
CA SER A 59 -2.93 3.07 -4.10
C SER A 59 -4.18 3.79 -3.60
N HIS A 60 -3.99 4.80 -2.76
CA HIS A 60 -5.03 5.71 -2.28
C HIS A 60 -4.42 7.04 -1.80
N ILE A 61 -5.26 7.97 -1.33
CA ILE A 61 -4.87 9.38 -1.16
C ILE A 61 -4.38 9.75 0.25
N ASP A 62 -4.12 8.81 1.13
CA ASP A 62 -3.63 9.13 2.47
C ASP A 62 -2.17 9.60 2.44
N ASN A 63 -1.81 10.40 3.43
CA ASN A 63 -0.54 11.13 3.48
C ASN A 63 0.70 10.24 3.39
N ASP A 64 0.61 9.05 3.91
CA ASP A 64 1.69 8.08 4.00
C ASP A 64 1.89 7.26 2.72
N HIS A 65 1.07 7.52 1.69
CA HIS A 65 1.16 6.88 0.37
C HIS A 65 1.55 7.85 -0.75
N ILE A 66 1.03 9.08 -0.72
CA ILE A 66 1.16 10.03 -1.85
C ILE A 66 2.47 10.83 -1.86
N GLY A 67 3.26 10.78 -0.78
CA GLY A 67 4.37 11.72 -0.56
C GLY A 67 5.44 11.69 -1.63
N GLY A 68 5.85 10.50 -2.06
CA GLY A 68 6.94 10.34 -3.03
C GLY A 68 6.63 10.94 -4.38
N LEU A 69 5.47 10.62 -4.95
CA LEU A 69 5.05 11.18 -6.23
C LEU A 69 4.85 12.70 -6.15
N TYR A 70 4.22 13.18 -5.05
CA TYR A 70 4.06 14.61 -4.81
C TYR A 70 5.39 15.35 -4.78
N HIS A 71 6.38 14.82 -4.05
CA HIS A 71 7.70 15.45 -3.94
C HIS A 71 8.52 15.33 -5.22
N PHE A 72 8.43 14.20 -5.94
CA PHE A 72 9.07 14.04 -7.23
C PHE A 72 8.64 15.14 -8.20
N ILE A 73 7.33 15.38 -8.31
CA ILE A 73 6.77 16.40 -9.21
C ILE A 73 7.10 17.83 -8.76
N ASN A 74 7.18 18.07 -7.45
CA ASN A 74 7.53 19.39 -6.90
C ASN A 74 9.04 19.67 -6.85
N ASP A 75 9.89 18.68 -7.00
CA ASP A 75 11.33 18.86 -7.17
C ASP A 75 11.61 19.35 -8.59
N LYS A 76 11.44 20.65 -8.81
CA LYS A 76 11.39 21.27 -10.13
C LYS A 76 12.53 20.81 -11.05
N ASN A 77 13.76 20.92 -10.60
CA ASN A 77 14.94 20.60 -11.43
C ASN A 77 14.98 19.09 -11.74
N PHE A 78 14.66 18.25 -10.75
CA PHE A 78 14.67 16.80 -10.89
C PHE A 78 13.54 16.34 -11.81
N PHE A 79 12.33 16.86 -11.60
CA PHE A 79 11.18 16.54 -12.44
C PHE A 79 11.38 17.02 -13.90
N GLU A 80 11.81 18.25 -14.12
CA GLU A 80 12.07 18.76 -15.49
C GLU A 80 13.12 17.93 -16.24
N THR A 81 14.08 17.34 -15.52
CA THR A 81 15.09 16.47 -16.12
C THR A 81 14.53 15.09 -16.48
N TYR A 82 13.69 14.52 -15.62
CA TYR A 82 13.31 13.10 -15.69
C TYR A 82 11.82 12.82 -15.91
N CYS A 83 10.98 13.85 -16.10
CA CYS A 83 9.53 13.64 -16.32
C CYS A 83 9.22 12.74 -17.52
N GLY A 84 10.05 12.75 -18.55
CA GLY A 84 9.90 11.87 -19.72
C GLY A 84 10.15 10.37 -19.44
N GLN A 85 10.74 10.05 -18.29
CA GLN A 85 10.98 8.68 -17.84
C GLN A 85 9.87 8.15 -16.92
N LEU A 86 8.85 8.97 -16.58
CA LEU A 86 7.61 8.54 -15.94
C LEU A 86 6.55 8.29 -17.02
N LYS A 87 6.21 7.02 -17.29
CA LYS A 87 5.33 6.67 -18.41
C LYS A 87 3.85 6.72 -18.05
N ASP A 88 3.44 6.14 -16.92
CA ASP A 88 2.04 6.10 -16.50
C ASP A 88 1.88 6.21 -14.98
N VAL A 89 0.77 6.79 -14.54
CA VAL A 89 0.39 6.88 -13.13
C VAL A 89 -1.02 6.35 -12.99
N TRP A 90 -1.24 5.44 -12.04
CA TRP A 90 -2.57 5.03 -11.63
C TRP A 90 -2.95 5.75 -10.34
N MET A 91 -4.08 6.42 -10.34
CA MET A 91 -4.61 7.08 -9.15
C MET A 91 -6.13 7.26 -9.27
N ASN A 92 -6.86 6.70 -8.32
CA ASN A 92 -8.29 6.94 -8.23
C ASN A 92 -8.55 8.23 -7.45
N TYR A 93 -9.29 9.16 -8.06
CA TYR A 93 -9.74 10.39 -7.43
C TYR A 93 -11.12 10.81 -7.93
N GLY A 94 -11.81 11.67 -7.19
CA GLY A 94 -13.09 12.26 -7.59
C GLY A 94 -12.94 13.70 -8.06
N GLY A 95 -14.08 14.32 -8.33
CA GLY A 95 -14.18 15.72 -8.78
C GLY A 95 -14.27 15.82 -10.29
N LYS A 96 -15.48 16.06 -10.77
CA LYS A 96 -15.73 16.57 -12.13
C LYS A 96 -15.75 18.09 -12.05
N GLU A 97 -14.72 18.70 -12.67
CA GLU A 97 -14.62 20.12 -12.99
C GLU A 97 -14.47 21.14 -11.85
N ASP A 98 -13.72 22.17 -12.16
CA ASP A 98 -13.32 23.33 -11.40
C ASP A 98 -14.38 23.91 -10.46
N TYR A 99 -14.27 23.60 -9.19
CA TYR A 99 -14.82 24.42 -8.13
C TYR A 99 -13.70 24.87 -7.21
N ASP A 100 -13.53 26.18 -7.12
CA ASP A 100 -12.60 26.84 -6.22
C ASP A 100 -13.01 26.59 -4.77
N VAL A 101 -12.36 25.65 -4.10
CA VAL A 101 -12.62 25.33 -2.69
C VAL A 101 -11.51 25.88 -1.82
N GLN A 102 -11.69 27.14 -1.45
CA GLN A 102 -10.97 27.70 -0.31
C GLN A 102 -11.61 27.18 0.99
N ARG A 103 -10.78 26.48 1.79
CA ARG A 103 -11.01 26.11 3.19
C ARG A 103 -11.88 24.88 3.48
N THR A 104 -11.25 23.74 3.58
CA THR A 104 -11.74 22.65 4.43
C THR A 104 -10.59 21.99 5.17
N GLY A 105 -10.79 21.67 6.48
CA GLY A 105 -9.77 21.21 7.41
C GLY A 105 -9.54 19.71 7.42
N ILE A 106 -9.81 18.96 6.34
CA ILE A 106 -9.79 17.50 6.32
C ILE A 106 -8.46 17.03 5.72
N ILE A 107 -7.67 16.35 6.56
CA ILE A 107 -6.42 15.68 6.20
C ILE A 107 -6.78 14.51 5.25
N GLY A 108 -5.97 14.25 4.25
CA GLY A 108 -6.19 13.22 3.24
C GLY A 108 -6.86 13.77 1.97
N TYR A 109 -8.11 14.21 2.04
CA TYR A 109 -8.79 14.82 0.89
C TYR A 109 -8.01 16.01 0.30
N ARG A 110 -7.56 16.94 1.14
CA ARG A 110 -6.78 18.12 0.70
C ARG A 110 -5.48 17.73 0.02
N ASP A 111 -4.81 16.74 0.55
CA ASP A 111 -3.51 16.34 0.07
C ASP A 111 -3.67 15.52 -1.22
N GLY A 112 -4.68 14.65 -1.31
CA GLY A 112 -5.07 13.98 -2.56
C GLY A 112 -5.48 14.96 -3.65
N LYS A 113 -6.28 15.99 -3.31
CA LYS A 113 -6.64 17.07 -4.24
C LYS A 113 -5.41 17.83 -4.74
N LYS A 114 -4.48 18.17 -3.84
CA LYS A 114 -3.24 18.85 -4.23
C LYS A 114 -2.41 18.02 -5.19
N LEU A 115 -2.29 16.71 -4.95
CA LEU A 115 -1.57 15.82 -5.86
C LEU A 115 -2.27 15.77 -7.21
N ARG A 116 -3.61 15.57 -7.25
CA ARG A 116 -4.40 15.58 -8.48
C ARG A 116 -4.18 16.87 -9.29
N ASP A 117 -4.31 18.02 -8.62
CA ASP A 117 -4.21 19.32 -9.27
C ASP A 117 -2.78 19.56 -9.80
N LEU A 118 -1.76 19.12 -9.05
CA LEU A 118 -0.36 19.17 -9.47
C LEU A 118 -0.09 18.27 -10.69
N LEU A 119 -0.60 17.04 -10.70
CA LEU A 119 -0.49 16.12 -11.84
C LEU A 119 -1.11 16.73 -13.10
N LYS A 120 -2.28 17.35 -12.98
CA LYS A 120 -2.93 18.07 -14.07
C LYS A 120 -2.09 19.27 -14.55
N GLU A 121 -1.60 20.11 -13.63
CA GLU A 121 -0.74 21.27 -13.94
C GLU A 121 0.51 20.87 -14.72
N LYS A 122 1.12 19.76 -14.33
CA LYS A 122 2.35 19.26 -14.95
C LYS A 122 2.12 18.34 -16.14
N HIS A 123 0.87 18.16 -16.56
CA HIS A 123 0.48 17.31 -17.71
C HIS A 123 0.98 15.86 -17.59
N VAL A 124 1.06 15.33 -16.36
CA VAL A 124 1.40 13.94 -16.13
C VAL A 124 0.23 13.06 -16.57
N SER A 125 0.52 12.01 -17.33
CA SER A 125 -0.49 11.01 -17.71
C SER A 125 -1.00 10.28 -16.47
N VAL A 126 -2.30 10.33 -16.20
CA VAL A 126 -2.93 9.64 -15.07
C VAL A 126 -4.10 8.82 -15.56
N LYS A 127 -4.09 7.53 -15.23
CA LYS A 127 -5.21 6.63 -15.47
C LYS A 127 -6.07 6.53 -14.21
N GLU A 128 -7.33 6.87 -14.39
CA GLU A 128 -8.36 6.85 -13.34
C GLU A 128 -9.31 5.67 -13.55
N GLY A 129 -10.16 5.41 -12.55
CA GLY A 129 -11.19 4.37 -12.65
C GLY A 129 -10.60 2.95 -12.61
N ILE A 130 -9.47 2.81 -11.94
CA ILE A 130 -8.82 1.51 -11.75
C ILE A 130 -9.63 0.69 -10.74
N LEU A 131 -10.21 -0.41 -11.21
CA LEU A 131 -11.12 -1.28 -10.46
C LEU A 131 -10.69 -2.75 -10.55
N ALA A 132 -11.18 -3.55 -9.63
CA ALA A 132 -11.04 -5.00 -9.69
C ALA A 132 -11.46 -5.55 -11.07
N GLY A 133 -10.65 -6.44 -11.62
CA GLY A 133 -10.80 -6.97 -12.97
C GLY A 133 -10.04 -6.19 -14.05
N HIS A 134 -9.47 -5.01 -13.73
CA HIS A 134 -8.54 -4.34 -14.66
C HIS A 134 -7.26 -5.15 -14.78
N ILE A 135 -6.86 -5.45 -16.02
CA ILE A 135 -5.64 -6.19 -16.32
C ILE A 135 -4.77 -5.33 -17.24
N THR A 136 -3.50 -5.25 -16.93
CA THR A 136 -2.49 -4.65 -17.81
C THR A 136 -1.23 -5.50 -17.83
N THR A 137 -0.45 -5.36 -18.88
CA THR A 137 0.85 -6.03 -19.01
C THR A 137 1.95 -5.00 -19.24
N ILE A 138 3.08 -5.22 -18.59
CA ILE A 138 4.33 -4.51 -18.83
C ILE A 138 5.33 -5.58 -19.19
N SER A 139 5.72 -5.63 -20.46
CA SER A 139 6.50 -6.72 -21.04
C SER A 139 5.87 -8.10 -20.69
N ASN A 140 6.56 -8.97 -19.96
CA ASN A 140 6.08 -10.29 -19.53
C ASN A 140 5.43 -10.30 -18.12
N ALA A 141 5.33 -9.16 -17.45
CA ALA A 141 4.61 -9.05 -16.19
C ALA A 141 3.14 -8.70 -16.43
N THR A 142 2.23 -9.46 -15.82
CA THR A 142 0.79 -9.18 -15.81
C THR A 142 0.38 -8.64 -14.45
N ILE A 143 -0.30 -7.49 -14.46
CA ILE A 143 -0.86 -6.85 -13.27
C ILE A 143 -2.37 -7.00 -13.33
N THR A 144 -2.94 -7.73 -12.38
CA THR A 144 -4.39 -7.93 -12.23
C THR A 144 -4.87 -7.21 -10.99
N VAL A 145 -5.67 -6.17 -11.17
CA VAL A 145 -6.25 -5.40 -10.06
C VAL A 145 -7.36 -6.22 -9.40
N ILE A 146 -7.31 -6.34 -8.08
CA ILE A 146 -8.26 -7.11 -7.27
C ILE A 146 -9.10 -6.24 -6.33
N ALA A 147 -8.71 -4.97 -6.13
CA ALA A 147 -9.43 -3.95 -5.38
C ALA A 147 -9.10 -2.56 -5.98
N PRO A 148 -9.99 -1.56 -5.80
CA PRO A 148 -11.29 -1.65 -5.14
C PRO A 148 -12.36 -2.29 -6.04
N ASP A 149 -13.43 -2.79 -5.43
CA ASP A 149 -14.64 -3.17 -6.16
C ASP A 149 -15.48 -1.93 -6.53
N GLU A 150 -16.46 -2.11 -7.44
CA GLU A 150 -17.34 -1.03 -7.89
C GLU A 150 -18.07 -0.34 -6.73
N SER A 151 -18.48 -1.10 -5.72
CA SER A 151 -19.23 -0.56 -4.58
C SER A 151 -18.37 0.30 -3.68
N SER A 152 -17.13 -0.09 -3.46
CA SER A 152 -16.14 0.69 -2.69
C SER A 152 -15.73 1.95 -3.44
N MET A 153 -15.52 1.85 -4.75
CA MET A 153 -15.24 3.01 -5.59
C MET A 153 -16.40 3.99 -5.59
N LYS A 154 -17.64 3.51 -5.72
CA LYS A 154 -18.82 4.37 -5.66
C LYS A 154 -18.88 5.15 -4.35
N ARG A 155 -18.70 4.47 -3.19
CA ARG A 155 -18.67 5.13 -1.88
C ARG A 155 -17.55 6.17 -1.78
N TYR A 156 -16.38 5.86 -2.33
CA TYR A 156 -15.24 6.78 -2.36
C TYR A 156 -15.52 8.03 -3.19
N LEU A 157 -16.06 7.89 -4.38
CA LEU A 157 -16.42 9.01 -5.25
C LEU A 157 -17.53 9.89 -4.63
N GLU A 158 -18.54 9.27 -4.01
CA GLU A 158 -19.56 9.98 -3.25
C GLU A 158 -18.96 10.75 -2.05
N TRP A 159 -18.04 10.11 -1.32
CA TRP A 159 -17.33 10.74 -0.21
C TRP A 159 -16.49 11.92 -0.72
N TRP A 160 -15.71 11.74 -1.78
CA TRP A 160 -14.90 12.79 -2.39
C TRP A 160 -15.75 13.97 -2.84
N ASN A 161 -16.77 13.73 -3.65
CA ASN A 161 -17.66 14.77 -4.16
C ASN A 161 -18.39 15.52 -3.03
N ASN A 162 -18.83 14.80 -1.98
CA ASN A 162 -19.44 15.46 -0.82
C ASN A 162 -18.45 16.36 -0.07
N LYS A 163 -17.16 16.05 -0.07
CA LYS A 163 -16.14 16.91 0.53
C LYS A 163 -15.83 18.13 -0.34
N GLU A 164 -15.93 18.01 -1.66
CA GLU A 164 -15.80 19.16 -2.57
C GLU A 164 -16.97 20.12 -2.47
N PHE A 165 -18.20 19.63 -2.22
CA PHE A 165 -19.40 20.45 -2.19
C PHE A 165 -19.77 21.03 -0.81
N LYS A 166 -19.17 20.53 0.27
CA LYS A 166 -19.51 21.01 1.61
C LYS A 166 -18.34 21.77 2.23
N ASP A 167 -18.57 23.05 2.51
CA ASP A 167 -17.95 23.72 3.66
C ASP A 167 -18.45 23.03 4.95
N VAL A 168 -17.96 21.82 5.22
CA VAL A 168 -18.45 21.02 6.33
C VAL A 168 -17.79 21.46 7.61
N VAL A 169 -18.63 22.00 8.49
CA VAL A 169 -18.49 21.96 9.93
C VAL A 169 -17.79 20.63 10.33
N GLN A 170 -16.67 20.75 11.02
CA GLN A 170 -15.95 19.63 11.60
C GLN A 170 -16.89 18.78 12.46
N THR A 171 -17.42 17.74 11.90
CA THR A 171 -17.64 16.55 12.70
C THR A 171 -16.29 15.92 12.85
N ALA A 172 -15.86 15.66 14.07
CA ALA A 172 -14.67 14.89 14.34
C ALA A 172 -14.79 13.60 13.51
N ASP A 173 -14.08 13.56 12.39
CA ASP A 173 -13.94 12.35 11.61
C ASP A 173 -13.48 11.27 12.57
N GLY A 174 -14.12 10.12 12.47
CA GLY A 174 -13.87 9.06 13.40
C GLY A 174 -12.39 8.94 13.63
N LEU A 175 -11.97 9.20 14.84
CA LEU A 175 -10.63 8.90 15.28
C LEU A 175 -10.38 7.51 14.76
N ILE A 176 -9.45 7.37 13.83
CA ILE A 176 -8.85 6.06 13.56
C ILE A 176 -8.38 5.64 14.94
N LYS A 177 -9.18 4.83 15.62
CA LYS A 177 -8.74 4.16 16.81
C LYS A 177 -7.68 3.21 16.29
N GLY A 178 -6.42 3.59 16.43
CA GLY A 178 -5.34 2.62 16.48
C GLY A 178 -5.86 1.51 17.39
N GLY A 179 -5.60 0.26 17.08
CA GLY A 179 -5.93 -0.83 17.98
C GLY A 179 -5.45 -0.46 19.37
N GLU A 180 -6.11 -0.94 20.41
CA GLU A 180 -5.56 -0.82 21.76
C GLU A 180 -4.15 -1.40 21.72
N TRP A 181 -3.19 -0.71 22.35
CA TRP A 181 -1.84 -1.21 22.53
C TRP A 181 -1.87 -2.67 22.96
N ASP A 182 -1.40 -3.58 22.08
CA ASP A 182 -1.59 -5.01 22.26
C ASP A 182 -0.27 -5.80 22.43
N TYR A 183 0.88 -5.10 22.44
CA TYR A 183 2.19 -5.72 22.53
C TYR A 183 2.46 -6.42 23.87
N ASP A 184 1.73 -6.04 24.93
CA ASP A 184 1.81 -6.67 26.25
C ASP A 184 1.10 -8.04 26.30
N LYS A 185 0.19 -8.31 25.34
CA LYS A 185 -0.49 -9.61 25.24
C LYS A 185 0.44 -10.66 24.62
N LYS A 186 0.30 -11.91 25.06
CA LYS A 186 0.98 -13.02 24.38
C LYS A 186 0.22 -13.45 23.13
N PHE A 187 0.93 -13.97 22.13
CA PHE A 187 0.32 -14.46 20.89
C PHE A 187 -0.82 -15.44 21.12
N LYS A 188 -0.68 -16.35 22.10
CA LYS A 188 -1.70 -17.34 22.47
C LYS A 188 -2.96 -16.78 23.12
N ASP A 189 -2.90 -15.57 23.65
CA ASP A 189 -4.00 -14.95 24.41
C ASP A 189 -4.95 -14.11 23.52
N PHE A 190 -4.68 -14.03 22.22
CA PHE A 190 -5.55 -13.35 21.29
C PHE A 190 -6.73 -14.24 20.83
N ASP A 191 -7.94 -13.69 20.84
CA ASP A 191 -9.04 -14.26 20.05
C ASP A 191 -8.81 -13.91 18.57
N LEU A 192 -8.24 -14.85 17.82
CA LEU A 192 -7.88 -14.68 16.41
C LEU A 192 -9.10 -14.61 15.48
N ASN A 193 -10.26 -15.08 15.91
CA ASN A 193 -11.48 -15.08 15.12
C ASN A 193 -12.24 -13.75 15.27
N GLN A 194 -12.04 -13.05 16.39
CA GLN A 194 -12.63 -11.73 16.57
C GLN A 194 -12.06 -10.76 15.53
N TYR A 195 -12.91 -10.27 14.63
CA TYR A 195 -12.54 -9.38 13.54
C TYR A 195 -13.54 -8.22 13.46
N ASP A 196 -13.03 -7.01 13.62
CA ASP A 196 -13.74 -5.75 13.40
C ASP A 196 -13.12 -5.09 12.17
N GLU A 197 -13.81 -5.18 11.05
CA GLU A 197 -13.27 -4.76 9.75
C GLU A 197 -13.11 -3.25 9.65
N ASP A 198 -12.09 -2.82 8.92
CA ASP A 198 -11.92 -1.42 8.57
C ASP A 198 -12.98 -0.99 7.54
N HIS A 199 -13.73 0.05 7.89
CA HIS A 199 -14.76 0.64 7.03
C HIS A 199 -14.37 2.03 6.51
N GLU A 200 -13.09 2.44 6.69
CA GLU A 200 -12.62 3.71 6.16
C GLU A 200 -12.70 3.72 4.63
N VAL A 201 -13.42 4.71 4.11
CA VAL A 201 -13.76 4.76 2.68
C VAL A 201 -12.52 4.90 1.80
N LYS A 202 -11.51 5.65 2.26
CA LYS A 202 -10.25 5.84 1.52
C LYS A 202 -9.45 4.56 1.45
N ASN A 203 -9.27 3.87 2.59
CA ASN A 203 -8.56 2.60 2.65
C ASN A 203 -9.23 1.56 1.75
N ASN A 204 -10.57 1.49 1.80
CA ASN A 204 -11.34 0.57 0.98
C ASN A 204 -11.42 0.94 -0.51
N SER A 205 -10.89 2.13 -0.90
CA SER A 205 -10.68 2.52 -2.29
C SER A 205 -9.27 2.23 -2.81
N SER A 206 -8.41 1.61 -2.00
CA SER A 206 -7.04 1.28 -2.36
C SER A 206 -6.98 0.39 -3.60
N ILE A 207 -6.10 0.75 -4.53
CA ILE A 207 -5.72 -0.11 -5.66
C ILE A 207 -4.83 -1.22 -5.12
N ALA A 208 -5.39 -2.42 -5.01
CA ALA A 208 -4.65 -3.63 -4.69
C ALA A 208 -4.59 -4.53 -5.93
N PHE A 209 -3.48 -5.22 -6.12
CA PHE A 209 -3.28 -6.03 -7.31
C PHE A 209 -2.40 -7.25 -7.06
N VAL A 210 -2.54 -8.24 -7.92
CA VAL A 210 -1.64 -9.37 -8.08
C VAL A 210 -0.73 -9.08 -9.28
N MET A 211 0.57 -9.20 -9.09
CA MET A 211 1.54 -9.21 -10.16
C MET A 211 1.96 -10.66 -10.44
N SER A 212 1.80 -11.10 -11.67
CA SER A 212 2.32 -12.38 -12.17
C SER A 212 3.49 -12.08 -13.10
N TYR A 213 4.65 -12.63 -12.80
CA TYR A 213 5.86 -12.49 -13.59
C TYR A 213 6.59 -13.83 -13.64
N ASN A 214 6.77 -14.37 -14.84
CA ASN A 214 7.23 -15.74 -15.04
C ASN A 214 6.35 -16.71 -14.21
N ASP A 215 6.95 -17.52 -13.34
CA ASP A 215 6.25 -18.46 -12.46
C ASP A 215 5.89 -17.87 -11.09
N HIS A 216 6.20 -16.59 -10.86
CA HIS A 216 5.98 -15.92 -9.57
C HIS A 216 4.66 -15.16 -9.51
N GLN A 217 4.02 -15.20 -8.34
CA GLN A 217 2.84 -14.41 -8.02
C GLN A 217 3.06 -13.59 -6.74
N LEU A 218 2.89 -12.28 -6.84
CA LEU A 218 3.11 -11.33 -5.75
C LEU A 218 1.81 -10.57 -5.47
N LEU A 219 1.42 -10.44 -4.21
CA LEU A 219 0.24 -9.67 -3.80
C LEU A 219 0.64 -8.34 -3.16
N PHE A 220 0.14 -7.25 -3.71
CA PHE A 220 0.22 -5.90 -3.16
C PHE A 220 -1.17 -5.45 -2.72
N ALA A 221 -1.40 -5.47 -1.39
CA ALA A 221 -2.73 -5.30 -0.81
C ALA A 221 -3.08 -3.84 -0.47
N ALA A 222 -2.09 -2.94 -0.45
CA ALA A 222 -2.23 -1.55 0.03
C ALA A 222 -2.98 -1.52 1.38
N ASP A 223 -3.97 -0.63 1.54
CA ASP A 223 -4.75 -0.51 2.80
C ASP A 223 -6.15 -1.14 2.70
N SER A 224 -6.38 -1.96 1.68
CA SER A 224 -7.67 -2.59 1.44
C SER A 224 -8.04 -3.57 2.57
N CYS A 225 -9.33 -3.71 2.84
CA CYS A 225 -9.82 -4.63 3.86
C CYS A 225 -9.92 -6.08 3.36
N SER A 226 -9.89 -7.03 4.31
CA SER A 226 -9.89 -8.46 4.01
C SER A 226 -11.08 -8.93 3.16
N THR A 227 -12.26 -8.34 3.34
CA THR A 227 -13.46 -8.76 2.59
C THR A 227 -13.33 -8.41 1.10
N ILE A 228 -12.83 -7.21 0.79
CA ILE A 228 -12.62 -6.77 -0.59
C ILE A 228 -11.51 -7.61 -1.23
N LEU A 229 -10.36 -7.76 -0.56
CA LEU A 229 -9.24 -8.55 -1.05
C LEU A 229 -9.66 -10.00 -1.36
N ARG A 230 -10.36 -10.66 -0.44
CA ARG A 230 -10.86 -12.03 -0.65
C ARG A 230 -11.83 -12.13 -1.81
N SER A 231 -12.66 -11.11 -2.01
CA SER A 231 -13.57 -11.06 -3.15
C SER A 231 -12.81 -10.98 -4.48
N GLY A 232 -11.79 -10.12 -4.55
CA GLY A 232 -10.99 -9.96 -5.76
C GLY A 232 -10.07 -11.15 -6.06
N LEU A 233 -9.71 -11.92 -5.03
CA LEU A 233 -8.85 -13.10 -5.18
C LEU A 233 -9.59 -14.38 -5.59
N LYS A 234 -10.92 -14.36 -5.77
CA LYS A 234 -11.71 -15.57 -6.06
C LYS A 234 -11.23 -16.34 -7.29
N ASP A 235 -10.84 -15.63 -8.34
CA ASP A 235 -10.40 -16.22 -9.59
C ASP A 235 -8.96 -16.78 -9.54
N PHE A 236 -8.24 -16.49 -8.47
CA PHE A 236 -6.90 -17.02 -8.22
C PHE A 236 -6.89 -18.29 -7.36
N ILE A 237 -8.05 -18.71 -6.83
CA ILE A 237 -8.12 -19.86 -5.94
C ILE A 237 -7.87 -21.15 -6.72
N LYS A 238 -6.85 -21.89 -6.29
CA LYS A 238 -6.55 -23.26 -6.74
C LYS A 238 -6.52 -24.16 -5.51
N ASP A 239 -7.21 -25.29 -5.55
CA ASP A 239 -7.27 -26.26 -4.45
C ASP A 239 -7.67 -25.64 -3.09
N GLY A 240 -8.54 -24.62 -3.12
CA GLY A 240 -9.07 -23.94 -1.93
C GLY A 240 -8.20 -22.82 -1.36
N LYS A 241 -7.02 -22.57 -1.93
CA LYS A 241 -6.12 -21.48 -1.55
C LYS A 241 -5.61 -20.72 -2.76
N VAL A 242 -5.05 -19.54 -2.51
CA VAL A 242 -4.28 -18.77 -3.48
C VAL A 242 -2.80 -18.88 -3.13
N ASN A 243 -1.98 -19.27 -4.10
CA ASN A 243 -0.53 -19.39 -3.91
C ASN A 243 0.16 -18.08 -4.26
N PHE A 244 1.04 -17.61 -3.37
CA PHE A 244 1.89 -16.45 -3.58
C PHE A 244 3.32 -16.72 -3.14
N ASP A 245 4.27 -16.12 -3.84
CA ASP A 245 5.68 -16.08 -3.43
C ASP A 245 5.92 -14.96 -2.40
N LEU A 246 5.16 -13.85 -2.50
CA LEU A 246 5.21 -12.74 -1.57
C LEU A 246 3.81 -12.16 -1.35
N VAL A 247 3.49 -11.84 -0.09
CA VAL A 247 2.29 -11.10 0.27
C VAL A 247 2.64 -9.84 1.06
N HIS A 248 2.30 -8.68 0.50
CA HIS A 248 2.27 -7.42 1.25
C HIS A 248 1.03 -7.41 2.15
N ILE A 249 1.24 -7.45 3.46
CA ILE A 249 0.19 -7.42 4.49
C ILE A 249 -0.49 -6.05 4.48
N PRO A 250 -1.83 -5.99 4.38
CA PRO A 250 -2.53 -4.73 4.22
C PRO A 250 -2.38 -3.79 5.43
N HIS A 251 -2.41 -2.50 5.15
CA HIS A 251 -2.51 -1.39 6.09
C HIS A 251 -1.52 -1.50 7.24
N HIS A 252 -0.23 -1.59 6.90
CA HIS A 252 0.90 -1.67 7.85
C HIS A 252 0.77 -2.77 8.90
N GLY A 253 0.00 -3.82 8.62
CA GLY A 253 -0.27 -4.89 9.57
C GLY A 253 -1.42 -4.60 10.54
N SER A 254 -2.36 -3.74 10.17
CA SER A 254 -3.59 -3.51 10.94
C SER A 254 -4.43 -4.79 11.09
N CYS A 255 -4.84 -5.10 12.30
CA CYS A 255 -5.71 -6.25 12.56
C CYS A 255 -7.14 -6.05 12.05
N ARG A 256 -7.52 -4.81 11.70
CA ARG A 256 -8.81 -4.46 11.10
C ARG A 256 -8.81 -4.66 9.58
N ASN A 257 -7.64 -4.80 8.96
CA ASN A 257 -7.49 -5.05 7.51
C ASN A 257 -7.04 -6.49 7.23
N THR A 258 -6.53 -7.20 8.25
CA THR A 258 -5.98 -8.54 8.12
C THR A 258 -6.73 -9.55 8.96
N SER A 259 -7.77 -10.19 8.40
CA SER A 259 -8.54 -11.23 9.09
C SER A 259 -7.81 -12.58 9.09
N LYS A 260 -8.12 -13.44 10.07
CA LYS A 260 -7.61 -14.83 10.07
C LYS A 260 -8.04 -15.57 8.80
N THR A 261 -9.30 -15.38 8.37
CA THR A 261 -9.84 -16.04 7.16
C THR A 261 -9.10 -15.61 5.90
N PHE A 262 -8.69 -14.34 5.79
CA PHE A 262 -7.86 -13.89 4.66
C PHE A 262 -6.54 -14.65 4.64
N LEU A 263 -5.82 -14.70 5.74
CA LEU A 263 -4.53 -15.38 5.81
C LEU A 263 -4.62 -16.90 5.61
N THR A 264 -5.66 -17.56 6.13
CA THR A 264 -5.82 -19.02 5.95
C THR A 264 -6.20 -19.44 4.53
N ASN A 265 -6.69 -18.50 3.71
CA ASN A 265 -6.96 -18.74 2.29
C ASN A 265 -5.75 -18.52 1.38
N ILE A 266 -4.62 -18.12 1.96
CA ILE A 266 -3.37 -17.87 1.26
C ILE A 266 -2.40 -19.01 1.58
N ASP A 267 -1.66 -19.45 0.58
CA ASP A 267 -0.48 -20.28 0.71
C ASP A 267 0.73 -19.42 0.31
N CYS A 268 1.52 -19.03 1.30
CA CYS A 268 2.67 -18.16 1.12
C CYS A 268 3.66 -18.36 2.25
N SER A 269 4.94 -18.31 1.93
CA SER A 269 6.02 -18.43 2.93
C SER A 269 6.71 -17.10 3.24
N GLN A 270 6.46 -16.05 2.45
CA GLN A 270 7.12 -14.76 2.61
C GLN A 270 6.10 -13.61 2.68
N TYR A 271 6.15 -12.87 3.76
CA TYR A 271 5.26 -11.74 4.02
C TYR A 271 6.06 -10.48 4.29
N ILE A 272 5.55 -9.32 3.85
CA ILE A 272 6.13 -8.02 4.16
C ILE A 272 5.11 -7.11 4.85
N ILE A 273 5.58 -6.40 5.87
CA ILE A 273 4.85 -5.30 6.52
C ILE A 273 5.66 -4.01 6.37
N THR A 274 5.04 -3.00 5.79
CA THR A 274 5.58 -1.64 5.61
C THR A 274 5.35 -0.74 6.85
N GLY A 275 5.39 -1.29 8.03
CA GLY A 275 5.20 -0.60 9.31
C GLY A 275 6.50 -0.59 10.14
N ASN A 276 6.66 0.41 11.01
CA ASN A 276 7.83 0.53 11.87
C ASN A 276 7.53 0.50 13.39
N GLY A 277 6.28 0.32 13.78
CA GLY A 277 5.83 0.28 15.17
C GLY A 277 5.89 1.63 15.92
N ALA A 278 6.51 2.66 15.34
CA ALA A 278 6.77 3.94 15.99
C ALA A 278 5.80 5.06 15.57
N ASN A 279 4.66 4.70 15.01
CA ASN A 279 3.62 5.62 14.57
C ASN A 279 2.55 5.84 15.64
N LYS A 280 1.72 6.86 15.47
CA LYS A 280 0.66 7.19 16.44
C LYS A 280 -0.43 6.12 16.55
N TYR A 281 -0.54 5.24 15.55
CA TYR A 281 -1.50 4.14 15.49
C TYR A 281 -0.93 2.81 15.99
N GLN A 282 0.37 2.78 16.27
CA GLN A 282 1.10 1.63 16.82
C GLN A 282 1.02 0.37 15.94
N LEU A 283 0.93 0.55 14.61
CA LEU A 283 0.95 -0.54 13.66
C LEU A 283 2.39 -1.04 13.41
N PRO A 284 2.57 -2.35 13.22
CA PRO A 284 1.55 -3.38 13.11
C PRO A 284 0.91 -3.77 14.43
N ASP A 285 -0.36 -4.22 14.41
CA ASP A 285 -0.95 -4.87 15.57
C ASP A 285 -0.31 -6.24 15.81
N LYS A 286 0.03 -6.56 17.05
CA LYS A 286 0.54 -7.88 17.44
C LYS A 286 -0.47 -9.00 17.13
N LYS A 287 -1.78 -8.69 17.20
CA LYS A 287 -2.85 -9.59 16.79
C LYS A 287 -2.75 -10.03 15.33
N THR A 288 -2.31 -9.16 14.42
CA THR A 288 -2.07 -9.51 13.02
C THR A 288 -0.97 -10.56 12.91
N ILE A 289 0.11 -10.38 13.64
CA ILE A 289 1.23 -11.33 13.66
C ILE A 289 0.80 -12.66 14.29
N ALA A 290 -0.02 -12.62 15.35
CA ALA A 290 -0.60 -13.84 15.93
C ALA A 290 -1.47 -14.62 14.92
N ARG A 291 -2.25 -13.93 14.10
CA ARG A 291 -3.01 -14.54 13.00
C ARG A 291 -2.12 -15.14 11.93
N LEU A 292 -1.02 -14.44 11.58
CA LEU A 292 -0.04 -14.92 10.61
C LEU A 292 0.63 -16.21 11.08
N ILE A 293 1.09 -16.25 12.33
CA ILE A 293 1.66 -17.47 12.95
C ILE A 293 0.64 -18.62 12.91
N SER A 294 -0.60 -18.35 13.29
CA SER A 294 -1.67 -19.36 13.29
C SER A 294 -2.02 -19.87 11.88
N ALA A 295 -1.91 -19.04 10.86
CA ALA A 295 -2.19 -19.42 9.47
C ALA A 295 -1.05 -20.23 8.83
N ASN A 296 0.18 -20.12 9.39
CA ASN A 296 1.40 -20.75 8.87
C ASN A 296 2.05 -21.67 9.93
N PRO A 297 1.42 -22.78 10.29
CA PRO A 297 1.93 -23.64 11.37
C PRO A 297 3.29 -24.31 11.05
N THR A 298 3.62 -24.47 9.77
CA THR A 298 4.91 -24.98 9.30
C THR A 298 6.03 -23.93 9.32
N GLY A 299 5.68 -22.66 9.48
CA GLY A 299 6.58 -21.51 9.51
C GLY A 299 6.43 -20.61 8.29
N CYS A 300 6.86 -19.37 8.45
CA CYS A 300 6.97 -18.37 7.38
C CYS A 300 8.01 -17.31 7.76
N GLU A 301 8.38 -16.48 6.79
CA GLU A 301 9.22 -15.30 6.97
C GLU A 301 8.37 -14.04 6.98
N LEU A 302 8.60 -13.19 7.98
CA LEU A 302 7.99 -11.86 8.07
C LEU A 302 9.07 -10.81 7.96
N HIS A 303 9.01 -10.05 6.89
CA HIS A 303 9.95 -8.98 6.59
C HIS A 303 9.37 -7.62 7.01
N PHE A 304 10.21 -6.82 7.64
CA PHE A 304 9.94 -5.40 7.89
C PHE A 304 10.90 -4.55 7.07
N THR A 305 10.47 -3.41 6.58
CA THR A 305 11.35 -2.46 5.87
C THR A 305 12.53 -2.01 6.72
N GLN A 306 12.35 -1.97 8.03
CA GLN A 306 13.40 -1.70 9.01
C GLN A 306 12.97 -2.20 10.39
N MET A 307 13.79 -3.00 11.04
CA MET A 307 13.57 -3.33 12.45
C MET A 307 13.85 -2.11 13.34
N THR A 308 12.93 -1.84 14.24
CA THR A 308 13.02 -0.78 15.24
C THR A 308 12.97 -1.37 16.65
N PRO A 309 13.47 -0.65 17.68
CA PRO A 309 13.28 -1.10 19.06
C PRO A 309 11.83 -1.38 19.40
N LYS A 310 10.89 -0.62 18.79
CA LYS A 310 9.46 -0.77 19.02
C LYS A 310 8.90 -2.06 18.42
N LEU A 311 9.31 -2.44 17.22
CA LEU A 311 8.94 -3.72 16.61
C LEU A 311 9.48 -4.92 17.40
N ASN A 312 10.68 -4.79 17.99
CA ASN A 312 11.24 -5.84 18.83
C ASN A 312 10.37 -6.13 20.06
N GLU A 313 9.62 -5.15 20.58
CA GLU A 313 8.69 -5.35 21.70
C GLU A 313 7.60 -6.37 21.38
N ILE A 314 7.16 -6.49 20.12
CA ILE A 314 6.16 -7.46 19.67
C ILE A 314 6.58 -8.89 20.01
N PHE A 315 7.87 -9.18 19.82
CA PHE A 315 8.44 -10.52 19.97
C PHE A 315 9.09 -10.74 21.33
N ALA A 316 9.28 -9.67 22.12
CA ALA A 316 9.89 -9.76 23.42
C ALA A 316 9.04 -10.62 24.37
N ASN A 317 9.67 -11.62 25.00
CA ASN A 317 9.05 -12.50 26.00
C ASN A 317 7.85 -13.32 25.47
N ASP A 318 7.80 -13.60 24.17
CA ASP A 318 6.74 -14.39 23.56
C ASP A 318 7.31 -15.47 22.63
N ASP A 319 6.57 -16.54 22.44
CA ASP A 319 6.94 -17.62 21.54
C ASP A 319 6.32 -17.35 20.16
N SER A 320 7.16 -16.98 19.20
CA SER A 320 6.77 -16.78 17.81
C SER A 320 6.69 -18.08 16.99
N GLY A 321 6.93 -19.24 17.61
CA GLY A 321 6.93 -20.53 16.92
C GLY A 321 7.95 -20.58 15.79
N ASN A 322 7.51 -20.99 14.60
CA ASN A 322 8.35 -21.10 13.40
C ASN A 322 8.37 -19.80 12.55
N LEU A 323 7.96 -18.66 13.10
CA LEU A 323 8.04 -17.37 12.42
C LEU A 323 9.49 -16.87 12.43
N LYS A 324 10.06 -16.64 11.25
CA LYS A 324 11.35 -15.96 11.09
C LYS A 324 11.11 -14.49 10.80
N VAL A 325 11.66 -13.61 11.64
CA VAL A 325 11.53 -12.15 11.49
C VAL A 325 12.81 -11.59 10.87
N ILE A 326 12.64 -10.77 9.83
CA ILE A 326 13.74 -10.23 9.03
C ILE A 326 13.59 -8.71 8.96
N GLY A 327 14.65 -7.97 9.25
CA GLY A 327 14.68 -6.50 9.22
C GLY A 327 15.16 -5.93 7.90
N ASP A 328 14.97 -6.65 6.83
CA ASP A 328 15.26 -6.23 5.45
C ASP A 328 14.12 -6.69 4.55
N ALA A 329 13.68 -5.79 3.70
CA ALA A 329 12.58 -6.02 2.76
C ALA A 329 13.06 -6.02 1.30
N ASN A 330 14.27 -6.46 1.05
CA ASN A 330 14.79 -6.69 -0.29
C ASN A 330 14.55 -8.14 -0.70
N PHE A 331 13.80 -8.33 -1.78
CA PHE A 331 13.48 -9.64 -2.33
C PHE A 331 14.10 -9.78 -3.72
N LYS A 332 14.56 -10.98 -4.03
CA LYS A 332 14.97 -11.36 -5.38
C LYS A 332 14.29 -12.68 -5.72
N PHE A 333 13.61 -12.70 -6.85
CA PHE A 333 13.00 -13.89 -7.43
C PHE A 333 13.79 -14.26 -8.69
N GLU A 334 14.28 -15.50 -8.76
CA GLU A 334 15.09 -16.03 -9.86
C GLU A 334 14.23 -16.73 -10.92
#